data_f76f5ccd221395f07886576c1f41a794
#
_entry.id   f76f5ccd221395f07886576c1f41a794
#
_cell.length_a   1.000
_cell.length_b   1.000
_cell.length_c   1.000
_cell.angle_alpha   90.00
_cell.angle_beta   90.00
_cell.angle_gamma   90.00
#
_symmetry.space_group_name_H-M   'P 1'
#
loop_
_entity.id
_entity.type
_entity.pdbx_description
1 polymer ?
#
loop_
_entity_poly.entity_id
_entity_poly.type
_entity_poly.pdbx_seq_one_letter_code
_entity_poly.pdbx_strand_id
1 'polypeptide(L)'
;MKQSSDHDYFPQNYQQSRESFRASVDLLKTQKSLGQWAIPGKNDHDLFVDHAWFPPLEKAETLFVLTSGIHGSETYAGAAIQMMFINEIFPKIDRRHIGIFIVHAMNPYGFKHHQRCTELGVNLNRNFSVSGENYKKRNEVSARLCERYLERKSVKSMRSSLLEKLTMKSGKAFFEDISLNEFIKGISPGQFESSENWEFGGHQAEPQTRLLIEKLKELMPIFKNVIGFDLHTGLGDE
;
A
#
# COMPACT_ATOMS: atom_id res chain seq x y z
N MET A 1 -24.60 -21.05 11.91
CA MET A 1 -23.41 -20.26 11.61
C MET A 1 -23.45 -19.04 12.53
N LYS A 2 -22.49 -18.87 13.46
CA LYS A 2 -22.36 -17.63 14.21
C LYS A 2 -21.98 -16.54 13.22
N GLN A 3 -22.74 -15.44 13.13
CA GLN A 3 -22.26 -14.21 12.51
C GLN A 3 -21.00 -13.80 13.29
N SER A 4 -19.83 -13.83 12.63
CA SER A 4 -18.66 -13.16 13.17
C SER A 4 -19.00 -11.67 13.27
N SER A 5 -18.67 -11.03 14.36
CA SER A 5 -18.78 -9.59 14.44
C SER A 5 -17.73 -8.98 13.49
N ASP A 6 -18.02 -7.84 12.86
CA ASP A 6 -17.10 -7.15 11.93
C ASP A 6 -15.72 -6.87 12.57
N HIS A 7 -15.64 -6.87 13.90
CA HIS A 7 -14.41 -6.73 14.68
C HIS A 7 -13.48 -7.95 14.63
N ASP A 8 -13.99 -9.15 14.30
CA ASP A 8 -13.20 -10.39 14.29
C ASP A 8 -12.19 -10.46 13.14
N TYR A 9 -12.29 -9.59 12.13
CA TYR A 9 -11.36 -9.55 10.99
C TYR A 9 -10.16 -8.64 11.19
N PHE A 10 -10.17 -7.74 12.16
CA PHE A 10 -9.05 -6.83 12.40
C PHE A 10 -7.88 -7.57 13.04
N PRO A 11 -6.69 -7.56 12.40
CA PRO A 11 -5.51 -8.21 12.98
C PRO A 11 -4.97 -7.39 14.16
N GLN A 12 -4.36 -8.07 15.12
CA GLN A 12 -3.70 -7.43 16.25
C GLN A 12 -2.28 -6.95 15.89
N ASN A 13 -1.63 -7.62 14.95
CA ASN A 13 -0.28 -7.31 14.50
C ASN A 13 0.02 -7.91 13.13
N TYR A 14 1.19 -7.59 12.58
CA TYR A 14 1.67 -8.08 11.30
C TYR A 14 1.68 -9.61 11.19
N GLN A 15 2.24 -10.31 12.18
CA GLN A 15 2.39 -11.76 12.13
C GLN A 15 1.04 -12.47 12.12
N GLN A 16 0.14 -12.07 13.04
CA GLN A 16 -1.21 -12.64 13.08
C GLN A 16 -1.99 -12.37 11.79
N SER A 17 -1.81 -11.19 11.20
CA SER A 17 -2.45 -10.84 9.92
C SER A 17 -2.04 -11.80 8.80
N ARG A 18 -0.76 -12.08 8.67
CA ARG A 18 -0.21 -13.03 7.71
C ARG A 18 -0.76 -14.45 7.93
N GLU A 19 -0.72 -14.92 9.19
CA GLU A 19 -1.21 -16.26 9.56
C GLU A 19 -2.70 -16.40 9.23
N SER A 20 -3.51 -15.40 9.57
CA SER A 20 -4.95 -15.40 9.28
C SER A 20 -5.23 -15.38 7.78
N PHE A 21 -4.52 -14.56 7.01
CA PHE A 21 -4.64 -14.54 5.55
C PHE A 21 -4.34 -15.90 4.93
N ARG A 22 -3.21 -16.49 5.27
CA ARG A 22 -2.76 -17.79 4.74
C ARG A 22 -3.73 -18.89 5.13
N ALA A 23 -4.16 -18.95 6.40
CA ALA A 23 -5.12 -19.93 6.88
C ALA A 23 -6.46 -19.82 6.16
N SER A 24 -6.99 -18.63 5.97
CA SER A 24 -8.27 -18.43 5.26
C SER A 24 -8.18 -18.81 3.79
N VAL A 25 -7.08 -18.49 3.12
CA VAL A 25 -6.83 -18.94 1.74
C VAL A 25 -6.75 -20.46 1.67
N ASP A 26 -6.06 -21.11 2.61
CA ASP A 26 -5.91 -22.58 2.62
C ASP A 26 -7.23 -23.32 2.82
N LEU A 27 -8.16 -22.76 3.60
CA LEU A 27 -9.48 -23.33 3.81
C LEU A 27 -10.37 -23.32 2.56
N LEU A 28 -10.10 -22.48 1.57
CA LEU A 28 -10.89 -22.43 0.33
C LEU A 28 -10.67 -23.70 -0.50
N LYS A 29 -11.77 -24.45 -0.73
CA LYS A 29 -11.76 -25.71 -1.51
C LYS A 29 -11.81 -25.41 -3.03
N THR A 30 -10.73 -24.83 -3.56
CA THR A 30 -10.65 -24.47 -4.98
C THR A 30 -9.21 -24.48 -5.46
N GLN A 31 -9.00 -24.55 -6.77
CA GLN A 31 -7.67 -24.40 -7.35
C GLN A 31 -7.10 -23.03 -6.99
N LYS A 32 -5.90 -23.04 -6.43
CA LYS A 32 -5.19 -21.86 -5.97
C LYS A 32 -3.69 -22.09 -5.90
N SER A 33 -2.93 -20.99 -5.88
CA SER A 33 -1.57 -20.98 -5.38
C SER A 33 -1.45 -19.91 -4.30
N LEU A 34 -0.80 -20.27 -3.20
CA LEU A 34 -0.48 -19.39 -2.09
C LEU A 34 1.04 -19.23 -2.03
N GLY A 35 1.52 -18.02 -2.14
CA GLY A 35 2.94 -17.69 -2.13
C GLY A 35 3.28 -16.55 -1.19
N GLN A 36 4.57 -16.24 -1.15
CA GLN A 36 5.09 -15.07 -0.44
C GLN A 36 6.31 -14.53 -1.15
N TRP A 37 6.51 -13.24 -1.09
CA TRP A 37 7.73 -12.57 -1.52
C TRP A 37 8.50 -12.15 -0.28
N ALA A 38 9.74 -12.62 -0.13
CA ALA A 38 10.64 -12.12 0.89
C ALA A 38 11.11 -10.71 0.49
N ILE A 39 10.94 -9.76 1.39
CA ILE A 39 11.33 -8.37 1.15
C ILE A 39 12.60 -8.10 1.96
N PRO A 40 13.72 -7.79 1.32
CA PRO A 40 14.96 -7.49 2.03
C PRO A 40 14.78 -6.23 2.87
N GLY A 41 14.99 -6.35 4.16
CA GLY A 41 15.08 -5.24 5.09
C GLY A 41 16.53 -4.93 5.46
N LYS A 42 16.80 -3.72 5.85
CA LYS A 42 18.13 -3.28 6.32
C LYS A 42 18.43 -3.83 7.72
N ASN A 43 17.43 -3.76 8.59
CA ASN A 43 17.53 -4.17 9.98
C ASN A 43 16.49 -5.24 10.37
N ASP A 44 15.57 -5.57 9.49
CA ASP A 44 14.51 -6.53 9.69
C ASP A 44 14.51 -7.54 8.55
N HIS A 45 14.69 -8.82 8.86
CA HIS A 45 14.86 -9.89 7.88
C HIS A 45 13.60 -10.76 7.70
N ASP A 46 12.58 -10.56 8.54
CA ASP A 46 11.34 -11.35 8.54
C ASP A 46 10.17 -10.56 7.91
N LEU A 47 10.46 -9.96 6.75
CA LEU A 47 9.49 -9.17 6.01
C LEU A 47 9.01 -9.93 4.77
N PHE A 48 7.70 -10.17 4.70
CA PHE A 48 7.10 -10.89 3.58
C PHE A 48 5.83 -10.19 3.11
N VAL A 49 5.61 -10.22 1.81
CA VAL A 49 4.32 -9.91 1.18
C VAL A 49 3.69 -11.24 0.79
N ASP A 50 2.56 -11.57 1.38
CA ASP A 50 1.82 -12.79 1.02
C ASP A 50 0.92 -12.53 -0.19
N HIS A 51 0.73 -13.55 -1.03
CA HIS A 51 -0.16 -13.44 -2.17
C HIS A 51 -0.88 -14.75 -2.47
N ALA A 52 -2.10 -14.64 -2.98
CA ALA A 52 -2.90 -15.77 -3.42
C ALA A 52 -3.38 -15.56 -4.86
N TRP A 53 -3.21 -16.58 -5.69
CA TRP A 53 -3.72 -16.62 -7.04
C TRP A 53 -4.77 -17.70 -7.19
N PHE A 54 -5.91 -17.34 -7.72
CA PHE A 54 -7.03 -18.20 -8.03
C PHE A 54 -7.30 -18.10 -9.54
N PRO A 55 -6.90 -19.09 -10.34
CA PRO A 55 -7.18 -19.07 -11.77
C PRO A 55 -8.69 -19.15 -12.05
N PRO A 56 -9.16 -18.66 -13.20
CA PRO A 56 -10.52 -18.90 -13.63
C PRO A 56 -10.76 -20.40 -13.81
N LEU A 57 -11.99 -20.85 -13.60
CA LEU A 57 -12.34 -22.28 -13.69
C LEU A 57 -12.50 -22.75 -15.14
N GLU A 58 -12.77 -21.81 -16.05
CA GLU A 58 -12.95 -22.02 -17.48
C GLU A 58 -12.09 -21.01 -18.26
N LYS A 59 -12.65 -20.38 -19.28
CA LYS A 59 -11.95 -19.40 -20.12
C LYS A 59 -11.70 -18.09 -19.37
N ALA A 60 -10.47 -17.62 -19.39
CA ALA A 60 -10.07 -16.36 -18.80
C ALA A 60 -10.69 -15.15 -19.54
N GLU A 61 -11.41 -14.30 -18.83
CA GLU A 61 -11.99 -13.06 -19.36
C GLU A 61 -11.66 -11.84 -18.50
N THR A 62 -11.78 -11.93 -17.18
CA THR A 62 -11.53 -10.82 -16.26
C THR A 62 -10.53 -11.21 -15.19
N LEU A 63 -9.50 -10.40 -15.00
CA LEU A 63 -8.60 -10.45 -13.86
C LEU A 63 -9.08 -9.45 -12.81
N PHE A 64 -9.37 -9.94 -11.61
CA PHE A 64 -9.62 -9.13 -10.44
C PHE A 64 -8.37 -9.11 -9.55
N VAL A 65 -7.85 -7.93 -9.25
CA VAL A 65 -6.68 -7.73 -8.41
C VAL A 65 -7.09 -6.97 -7.15
N LEU A 66 -6.75 -7.50 -5.98
CA LEU A 66 -7.05 -6.90 -4.69
C LEU A 66 -5.75 -6.75 -3.88
N THR A 67 -5.29 -5.53 -3.70
CA THR A 67 -4.10 -5.22 -2.90
C THR A 67 -4.46 -4.52 -1.59
N SER A 68 -3.62 -4.64 -0.58
CA SER A 68 -3.72 -3.90 0.67
C SER A 68 -2.36 -3.51 1.20
N GLY A 69 -2.34 -2.49 2.06
CA GLY A 69 -1.16 -2.17 2.85
C GLY A 69 -0.03 -1.51 2.07
N ILE A 70 -0.30 -0.78 1.01
CA ILE A 70 0.66 0.12 0.36
C ILE A 70 1.19 1.14 1.37
N HIS A 71 0.32 1.68 2.22
CA HIS A 71 0.73 2.36 3.44
C HIS A 71 0.64 1.39 4.61
N GLY A 72 1.76 1.12 5.27
CA GLY A 72 1.81 0.07 6.28
C GLY A 72 0.87 0.29 7.47
N SER A 73 0.71 1.52 7.95
CA SER A 73 -0.22 1.85 9.04
C SER A 73 -1.70 1.63 8.69
N GLU A 74 -2.06 1.67 7.41
CA GLU A 74 -3.42 1.46 6.92
C GLU A 74 -3.76 -0.01 6.72
N THR A 75 -2.77 -0.90 6.83
CA THR A 75 -2.92 -2.34 6.57
C THR A 75 -3.92 -3.00 7.50
N TYR A 76 -4.10 -2.49 8.71
CA TYR A 76 -5.09 -3.04 9.65
C TYR A 76 -6.50 -3.07 9.05
N ALA A 77 -6.93 -1.96 8.47
CA ALA A 77 -8.23 -1.87 7.78
C ALA A 77 -8.23 -2.66 6.47
N GLY A 78 -7.18 -2.51 5.65
CA GLY A 78 -7.06 -3.24 4.39
C GLY A 78 -7.04 -4.75 4.57
N ALA A 79 -6.33 -5.26 5.59
CA ALA A 79 -6.31 -6.67 5.96
C ALA A 79 -7.69 -7.17 6.39
N ALA A 80 -8.40 -6.41 7.24
CA ALA A 80 -9.75 -6.78 7.68
C ALA A 80 -10.72 -6.92 6.49
N ILE A 81 -10.66 -5.98 5.54
CA ILE A 81 -11.49 -6.03 4.32
C ILE A 81 -11.09 -7.23 3.44
N GLN A 82 -9.80 -7.54 3.29
CA GLN A 82 -9.37 -8.74 2.56
C GLN A 82 -9.86 -10.03 3.24
N MET A 83 -9.83 -10.09 4.56
CA MET A 83 -10.32 -11.25 5.31
C MET A 83 -11.84 -11.42 5.15
N MET A 84 -12.61 -10.33 5.21
CA MET A 84 -14.04 -10.34 4.92
C MET A 84 -14.30 -10.78 3.47
N PHE A 85 -13.54 -10.25 2.50
CA PHE A 85 -13.63 -10.65 1.11
C PHE A 85 -13.42 -12.16 0.92
N ILE A 86 -12.35 -12.72 1.50
CA ILE A 86 -12.00 -14.14 1.36
C ILE A 86 -13.05 -15.05 2.00
N ASN A 87 -13.56 -14.67 3.18
CA ASN A 87 -14.46 -15.55 3.95
C ASN A 87 -15.94 -15.42 3.56
N GLU A 88 -16.38 -14.23 3.14
CA GLU A 88 -17.80 -13.96 2.93
C GLU A 88 -18.18 -13.70 1.47
N ILE A 89 -17.31 -13.07 0.69
CA ILE A 89 -17.60 -12.63 -0.68
C ILE A 89 -17.09 -13.66 -1.68
N PHE A 90 -15.83 -14.05 -1.58
CA PHE A 90 -15.17 -14.98 -2.49
C PHE A 90 -15.99 -16.29 -2.74
N PRO A 91 -16.56 -16.95 -1.71
CA PRO A 91 -17.33 -18.16 -1.92
C PRO A 91 -18.61 -17.98 -2.77
N LYS A 92 -19.06 -16.75 -2.95
CA LYS A 92 -20.28 -16.39 -3.70
C LYS A 92 -19.98 -15.94 -5.14
N ILE A 93 -18.69 -15.76 -5.47
CA ILE A 93 -18.29 -15.29 -6.80
C ILE A 93 -18.35 -16.45 -7.81
N ASP A 94 -19.03 -16.23 -8.93
CA ASP A 94 -18.93 -17.10 -10.10
C ASP A 94 -17.56 -16.88 -10.78
N ARG A 95 -16.65 -17.82 -10.56
CA ARG A 95 -15.28 -17.73 -11.06
C ARG A 95 -15.03 -18.47 -12.37
N ARG A 96 -16.07 -18.85 -13.11
CA ARG A 96 -15.89 -19.54 -14.40
C ARG A 96 -14.96 -18.75 -15.33
N HIS A 97 -15.10 -17.42 -15.37
CA HIS A 97 -14.33 -16.54 -16.25
C HIS A 97 -13.48 -15.50 -15.52
N ILE A 98 -13.41 -15.57 -14.19
CA ILE A 98 -12.74 -14.58 -13.36
C ILE A 98 -11.53 -15.23 -12.67
N GLY A 99 -10.35 -14.72 -12.97
CA GLY A 99 -9.14 -14.94 -12.16
C GLY A 99 -9.06 -13.91 -11.06
N ILE A 100 -8.66 -14.33 -9.86
CA ILE A 100 -8.53 -13.43 -8.70
C ILE A 100 -7.11 -13.50 -8.16
N PHE A 101 -6.46 -12.34 -8.08
CA PHE A 101 -5.13 -12.19 -7.50
C PHE A 101 -5.19 -11.25 -6.29
N ILE A 102 -4.86 -11.79 -5.11
CA ILE A 102 -4.87 -11.04 -3.85
C ILE A 102 -3.44 -10.88 -3.37
N VAL A 103 -3.05 -9.65 -3.02
CA VAL A 103 -1.74 -9.34 -2.45
C VAL A 103 -1.92 -8.70 -1.09
N HIS A 104 -1.38 -9.35 -0.08
CA HIS A 104 -1.58 -8.98 1.32
C HIS A 104 -0.32 -8.34 1.89
N ALA A 105 -0.50 -7.11 2.39
CA ALA A 105 0.50 -6.31 3.09
C ALA A 105 1.70 -5.89 2.23
N MET A 106 1.44 -5.09 1.17
CA MET A 106 2.47 -4.58 0.26
C MET A 106 3.64 -3.88 0.95
N ASN A 107 3.43 -3.26 2.11
CA ASN A 107 4.48 -2.65 2.93
C ASN A 107 4.62 -3.40 4.26
N PRO A 108 5.29 -4.56 4.29
CA PRO A 108 5.40 -5.38 5.49
C PRO A 108 6.19 -4.69 6.61
N TYR A 109 7.22 -3.89 6.28
CA TYR A 109 7.95 -3.08 7.26
C TYR A 109 7.02 -2.05 7.91
N GLY A 110 6.33 -1.27 7.08
CA GLY A 110 5.42 -0.24 7.58
C GLY A 110 4.28 -0.83 8.43
N PHE A 111 3.77 -1.99 8.07
CA PHE A 111 2.77 -2.69 8.89
C PHE A 111 3.34 -3.13 10.24
N LYS A 112 4.46 -3.84 10.22
CA LYS A 112 5.13 -4.36 11.43
C LYS A 112 5.52 -3.27 12.42
N HIS A 113 5.95 -2.11 11.91
CA HIS A 113 6.49 -1.00 12.70
C HIS A 113 5.53 0.21 12.80
N HIS A 114 4.27 0.06 12.40
CA HIS A 114 3.25 1.13 12.41
C HIS A 114 3.70 2.38 11.65
N GLN A 115 4.36 2.17 10.50
CA GLN A 115 4.89 3.23 9.65
C GLN A 115 4.08 3.36 8.36
N ARG A 116 3.93 4.59 7.84
CA ARG A 116 3.33 4.82 6.52
C ARG A 116 4.23 4.28 5.40
N CYS A 117 5.51 4.62 5.48
CA CYS A 117 6.51 4.35 4.45
C CYS A 117 7.29 3.03 4.72
N THR A 118 8.09 2.60 3.74
CA THR A 118 9.04 1.49 3.89
C THR A 118 10.18 1.84 4.85
N GLU A 119 11.06 0.88 5.14
CA GLU A 119 12.26 1.10 5.96
C GLU A 119 13.17 2.21 5.40
N LEU A 120 13.20 2.35 4.09
CA LEU A 120 13.97 3.39 3.38
C LEU A 120 13.24 4.73 3.26
N GLY A 121 12.11 4.90 3.93
CA GLY A 121 11.31 6.12 3.89
C GLY A 121 10.47 6.27 2.61
N VAL A 122 10.41 5.26 1.76
CA VAL A 122 9.68 5.31 0.50
C VAL A 122 8.17 5.20 0.72
N ASN A 123 7.41 6.16 0.20
CA ASN A 123 5.97 6.03 0.04
C ASN A 123 5.69 5.15 -1.19
N LEU A 124 5.25 3.91 -0.97
CA LEU A 124 4.99 2.96 -2.06
C LEU A 124 3.92 3.47 -3.04
N ASN A 125 2.95 4.28 -2.59
CA ASN A 125 1.94 4.87 -3.46
C ASN A 125 2.51 5.92 -4.45
N ARG A 126 3.79 6.25 -4.34
CA ARG A 126 4.57 7.07 -5.30
C ARG A 126 5.63 6.26 -6.04
N ASN A 127 5.83 5.01 -5.65
CA ASN A 127 6.93 4.17 -6.14
C ASN A 127 6.57 3.35 -7.39
N PHE A 128 5.34 3.43 -7.91
CA PHE A 128 4.96 2.70 -9.12
C PHE A 128 5.34 3.45 -10.39
N SER A 129 6.26 2.87 -11.16
CA SER A 129 6.65 3.36 -12.48
C SER A 129 7.04 2.19 -13.38
N VAL A 130 6.21 1.91 -14.38
CA VAL A 130 6.43 0.76 -15.29
C VAL A 130 7.70 0.92 -16.13
N SER A 131 7.99 2.15 -16.56
CA SER A 131 9.16 2.52 -17.38
C SER A 131 10.35 3.06 -16.56
N GLY A 132 10.15 3.32 -15.26
CA GLY A 132 11.16 3.95 -14.39
C GLY A 132 11.30 5.47 -14.58
N GLU A 133 10.49 6.09 -15.42
CA GLU A 133 10.58 7.53 -15.70
C GLU A 133 10.23 8.41 -14.51
N ASN A 134 9.33 7.95 -13.64
CA ASN A 134 8.92 8.70 -12.48
C ASN A 134 10.11 9.00 -11.55
N TYR A 135 11.04 8.05 -11.40
CA TYR A 135 12.20 8.21 -10.50
C TYR A 135 13.17 9.30 -10.92
N LYS A 136 13.05 9.81 -12.15
CA LYS A 136 13.89 10.91 -12.70
C LYS A 136 13.21 12.27 -12.61
N LYS A 137 11.93 12.30 -12.21
CA LYS A 137 11.17 13.55 -12.12
C LYS A 137 11.63 14.37 -10.93
N ARG A 138 11.73 15.68 -11.15
CA ARG A 138 11.95 16.67 -10.11
C ARG A 138 10.64 17.33 -9.74
N ASN A 139 10.45 17.57 -8.45
CA ASN A 139 9.33 18.34 -7.93
C ASN A 139 9.86 19.60 -7.22
N GLU A 140 10.12 20.64 -8.00
CA GLU A 140 10.68 21.90 -7.49
C GLU A 140 9.79 22.58 -6.44
N VAL A 141 8.46 22.36 -6.52
CA VAL A 141 7.53 22.89 -5.52
C VAL A 141 7.72 22.15 -4.21
N SER A 142 7.81 20.84 -4.22
CA SER A 142 8.09 20.03 -3.03
C SER A 142 9.45 20.40 -2.44
N ALA A 143 10.50 20.54 -3.25
CA ALA A 143 11.83 20.91 -2.80
C ALA A 143 11.81 22.25 -2.05
N ARG A 144 11.20 23.29 -2.65
CA ARG A 144 11.05 24.63 -2.02
C ARG A 144 10.25 24.58 -0.72
N LEU A 145 9.20 23.79 -0.67
CA LEU A 145 8.38 23.62 0.54
C LEU A 145 9.18 22.94 1.66
N CYS A 146 9.93 21.89 1.31
CA CYS A 146 10.77 21.18 2.26
C CYS A 146 11.91 22.05 2.80
N GLU A 147 12.60 22.81 1.93
CA GLU A 147 13.64 23.75 2.35
C GLU A 147 13.12 24.84 3.29
N ARG A 148 11.95 25.37 2.98
CA ARG A 148 11.39 26.52 3.72
C ARG A 148 10.75 26.13 5.07
N TYR A 149 10.08 25.00 5.11
CA TYR A 149 9.18 24.65 6.23
C TYR A 149 9.59 23.42 7.03
N LEU A 150 10.49 22.60 6.50
CA LEU A 150 11.01 21.45 7.20
C LEU A 150 12.43 21.77 7.67
N GLU A 151 12.60 22.21 8.93
CA GLU A 151 13.90 22.10 9.55
C GLU A 151 14.33 20.62 9.45
N ARG A 152 15.58 20.39 9.00
CA ARG A 152 16.23 19.07 8.85
C ARG A 152 16.34 18.32 10.18
N LYS A 153 15.22 17.92 10.73
CA LYS A 153 15.16 16.99 11.88
C LYS A 153 14.80 15.62 11.37
N SER A 154 15.53 14.61 11.85
CA SER A 154 15.42 13.22 11.41
C SER A 154 13.99 12.76 11.24
N VAL A 155 13.73 11.94 10.21
CA VAL A 155 12.42 11.35 9.83
C VAL A 155 11.64 10.77 11.01
N LYS A 156 12.31 10.34 12.08
CA LYS A 156 11.67 9.84 13.31
C LYS A 156 10.90 10.91 14.10
N SER A 157 11.26 12.18 13.96
CA SER A 157 10.64 13.32 14.66
C SER A 157 9.47 13.94 13.88
N MET A 158 9.32 13.65 12.60
CA MET A 158 8.35 14.33 11.72
C MET A 158 6.88 13.99 11.96
N ARG A 159 6.56 12.86 12.59
CA ARG A 159 5.17 12.39 12.73
C ARG A 159 4.35 13.15 13.77
N SER A 160 4.95 13.52 14.88
CA SER A 160 4.28 14.38 15.88
C SER A 160 4.31 15.86 15.46
N SER A 161 5.37 16.28 14.78
CA SER A 161 5.65 17.69 14.46
C SER A 161 4.71 18.30 13.41
N LEU A 162 4.17 17.53 12.42
CA LEU A 162 3.30 18.11 11.39
C LEU A 162 1.90 18.44 11.97
N LEU A 163 1.32 17.50 12.70
CA LEU A 163 0.03 17.73 13.37
C LEU A 163 0.16 18.80 14.46
N GLU A 164 1.26 18.82 15.22
CA GLU A 164 1.56 19.84 16.22
C GLU A 164 1.82 21.21 15.58
N LYS A 165 2.55 21.27 14.45
CA LYS A 165 2.81 22.55 13.75
C LYS A 165 1.58 23.07 13.02
N LEU A 166 0.69 22.21 12.51
CA LEU A 166 -0.61 22.59 11.96
C LEU A 166 -1.60 23.04 13.02
N THR A 167 -1.46 22.58 14.26
CA THR A 167 -2.33 22.92 15.39
C THR A 167 -1.80 24.06 16.26
N MET A 168 -0.51 24.40 16.19
CA MET A 168 0.11 25.49 16.97
C MET A 168 0.17 26.82 16.19
N LYS A 169 0.39 27.93 16.90
CA LYS A 169 0.48 29.32 16.37
C LYS A 169 1.29 29.53 15.07
N SER A 170 2.19 28.58 14.72
CA SER A 170 2.94 28.57 13.47
C SER A 170 2.13 28.10 12.24
N GLY A 171 0.99 27.42 12.43
CA GLY A 171 0.09 27.03 11.33
C GLY A 171 -0.48 28.25 10.59
N LYS A 172 -0.72 29.34 11.31
CA LYS A 172 -1.24 30.59 10.71
C LYS A 172 -0.20 31.21 9.77
N ALA A 173 1.03 31.34 10.23
CA ALA A 173 2.14 31.87 9.40
C ALA A 173 2.49 30.96 8.20
N PHE A 174 2.29 29.64 8.32
CA PHE A 174 2.50 28.70 7.23
C PHE A 174 1.51 28.93 6.08
N PHE A 175 0.24 29.17 6.39
CA PHE A 175 -0.80 29.39 5.38
C PHE A 175 -0.97 30.87 4.97
N GLU A 176 -0.26 31.83 5.59
CA GLU A 176 -0.19 33.20 5.13
C GLU A 176 0.62 33.34 3.83
N ASP A 177 1.61 32.46 3.65
CA ASP A 177 2.54 32.49 2.51
C ASP A 177 2.23 31.47 1.41
N ILE A 178 1.42 30.44 1.70
CA ILE A 178 1.05 29.42 0.72
C ILE A 178 -0.37 28.95 0.96
N SER A 179 -1.16 28.89 -0.07
CA SER A 179 -2.51 28.36 0.03
C SER A 179 -2.47 26.84 0.27
N LEU A 180 -3.47 26.32 1.01
CA LEU A 180 -3.63 24.88 1.20
C LEU A 180 -3.64 24.12 -0.13
N ASN A 181 -4.23 24.70 -1.16
CA ASN A 181 -4.31 24.12 -2.50
C ASN A 181 -2.93 24.02 -3.18
N GLU A 182 -2.08 25.04 -3.05
CA GLU A 182 -0.70 25.00 -3.54
C GLU A 182 0.14 24.00 -2.76
N PHE A 183 -0.03 23.93 -1.45
CA PHE A 183 0.63 22.93 -0.62
C PHE A 183 0.25 21.50 -1.05
N ILE A 184 -1.04 21.19 -1.18
CA ILE A 184 -1.51 19.88 -1.64
C ILE A 184 -0.98 19.57 -3.04
N LYS A 185 -1.08 20.50 -3.99
CA LYS A 185 -0.58 20.32 -5.35
C LYS A 185 0.94 20.14 -5.42
N GLY A 186 1.69 20.75 -4.51
CA GLY A 186 3.14 20.59 -4.45
C GLY A 186 3.59 19.26 -3.83
N ILE A 187 2.87 18.76 -2.84
CA ILE A 187 3.25 17.56 -2.08
C ILE A 187 2.61 16.29 -2.67
N SER A 188 1.34 16.37 -3.09
CA SER A 188 0.57 15.21 -3.54
C SER A 188 1.23 14.41 -4.69
N PRO A 189 1.90 15.00 -5.69
CA PRO A 189 2.58 14.21 -6.72
C PRO A 189 3.76 13.38 -6.21
N GLY A 190 4.25 13.66 -5.00
CA GLY A 190 5.47 13.07 -4.46
C GLY A 190 6.73 13.71 -5.01
N GLN A 191 7.88 13.25 -4.54
CA GLN A 191 9.20 13.67 -5.00
C GLN A 191 10.18 12.49 -4.99
N PHE A 192 11.27 12.58 -5.74
CA PHE A 192 12.22 11.50 -5.96
C PHE A 192 13.67 11.93 -5.68
N GLU A 193 13.86 13.09 -5.05
CA GLU A 193 15.18 13.67 -4.79
C GLU A 193 15.74 13.28 -3.43
N SER A 194 14.91 13.27 -2.37
CA SER A 194 15.40 13.08 -1.00
C SER A 194 14.46 12.24 -0.14
N SER A 195 15.02 11.20 0.48
CA SER A 195 14.32 10.37 1.47
C SER A 195 13.99 11.11 2.77
N GLU A 196 14.58 12.27 3.01
CA GLU A 196 14.30 13.11 4.17
C GLU A 196 13.07 14.01 3.97
N ASN A 197 12.61 14.15 2.73
CA ASN A 197 11.48 14.98 2.35
C ASN A 197 10.18 14.18 2.29
N TRP A 198 9.05 14.90 2.34
CA TRP A 198 7.72 14.29 2.30
C TRP A 198 7.44 13.57 0.98
N GLU A 199 6.61 12.53 1.07
CA GLU A 199 6.11 11.77 -0.08
C GLU A 199 7.23 11.29 -1.03
N PHE A 200 8.35 10.85 -0.43
CA PHE A 200 9.47 10.30 -1.19
C PHE A 200 9.05 9.03 -1.93
N GLY A 201 9.13 9.05 -3.25
CA GLY A 201 8.75 7.95 -4.13
C GLY A 201 9.87 6.94 -4.42
N GLY A 202 11.07 7.11 -3.83
CA GLY A 202 12.23 6.27 -4.10
C GLY A 202 13.03 6.70 -5.33
N HIS A 203 14.28 6.27 -5.41
CA HIS A 203 15.13 6.47 -6.59
C HIS A 203 14.97 5.36 -7.62
N GLN A 204 14.30 4.28 -7.25
CA GLN A 204 13.99 3.10 -8.07
C GLN A 204 12.79 2.35 -7.49
N ALA A 205 12.30 1.35 -8.20
CA ALA A 205 11.25 0.48 -7.69
C ALA A 205 11.74 -0.28 -6.45
N GLU A 206 10.97 -0.21 -5.36
CA GLU A 206 11.15 -1.06 -4.20
C GLU A 206 10.94 -2.55 -4.59
N PRO A 207 11.56 -3.51 -3.87
CA PRO A 207 11.45 -4.93 -4.22
C PRO A 207 10.02 -5.41 -4.42
N GLN A 208 9.11 -5.07 -3.50
CA GLN A 208 7.69 -5.46 -3.57
C GLN A 208 6.95 -4.81 -4.73
N THR A 209 7.28 -3.55 -5.06
CA THR A 209 6.71 -2.86 -6.22
C THR A 209 7.11 -3.56 -7.52
N ARG A 210 8.40 -3.92 -7.66
CA ARG A 210 8.90 -4.65 -8.81
C ARG A 210 8.24 -6.02 -8.96
N LEU A 211 8.15 -6.79 -7.86
CA LEU A 211 7.54 -8.11 -7.84
C LEU A 211 6.05 -8.07 -8.23
N LEU A 212 5.30 -7.07 -7.75
CA LEU A 212 3.92 -6.87 -8.15
C LEU A 212 3.81 -6.53 -9.64
N ILE A 213 4.62 -5.60 -10.15
CA ILE A 213 4.62 -5.23 -11.57
C ILE A 213 4.96 -6.44 -12.46
N GLU A 214 5.97 -7.22 -12.09
CA GLU A 214 6.36 -8.44 -12.81
C GLU A 214 5.21 -9.46 -12.83
N LYS A 215 4.57 -9.69 -11.68
CA LYS A 215 3.43 -10.62 -11.60
C LYS A 215 2.22 -10.14 -12.39
N LEU A 216 1.92 -8.85 -12.39
CA LEU A 216 0.84 -8.30 -13.20
C LEU A 216 1.17 -8.38 -14.71
N LYS A 217 2.41 -8.15 -15.12
CA LYS A 217 2.84 -8.36 -16.52
C LYS A 217 2.69 -9.80 -16.98
N GLU A 218 2.86 -10.77 -16.09
CA GLU A 218 2.61 -12.19 -16.36
C GLU A 218 1.12 -12.49 -16.52
N LEU A 219 0.28 -11.97 -15.62
CA LEU A 219 -1.13 -12.33 -15.55
C LEU A 219 -2.01 -11.54 -16.55
N MET A 220 -1.81 -10.23 -16.66
CA MET A 220 -2.72 -9.35 -17.42
C MET A 220 -2.93 -9.76 -18.88
N PRO A 221 -1.89 -10.20 -19.63
CA PRO A 221 -2.08 -10.55 -21.04
C PRO A 221 -3.02 -11.73 -21.30
N ILE A 222 -3.33 -12.53 -20.29
CA ILE A 222 -4.21 -13.69 -20.37
C ILE A 222 -5.70 -13.28 -20.41
N PHE A 223 -6.00 -12.06 -19.92
CA PHE A 223 -7.33 -11.56 -19.68
C PHE A 223 -7.69 -10.40 -20.60
N LYS A 224 -8.98 -10.29 -20.94
CA LYS A 224 -9.50 -9.16 -21.72
C LYS A 224 -9.69 -7.91 -20.88
N ASN A 225 -10.12 -8.11 -19.62
CA ASN A 225 -10.43 -7.04 -18.69
C ASN A 225 -9.57 -7.20 -17.43
N VAL A 226 -9.17 -6.07 -16.84
CA VAL A 226 -8.47 -6.03 -15.55
C VAL A 226 -9.20 -5.03 -14.67
N ILE A 227 -9.56 -5.47 -13.46
CA ILE A 227 -10.16 -4.65 -12.42
C ILE A 227 -9.24 -4.71 -11.20
N GLY A 228 -8.73 -3.57 -10.77
CA GLY A 228 -7.85 -3.47 -9.61
C GLY A 228 -8.49 -2.65 -8.49
N PHE A 229 -8.40 -3.15 -7.28
CA PHE A 229 -8.70 -2.42 -6.06
C PHE A 229 -7.47 -2.42 -5.16
N ASP A 230 -7.09 -1.23 -4.72
CA ASP A 230 -6.08 -1.04 -3.70
C ASP A 230 -6.73 -0.44 -2.46
N LEU A 231 -6.65 -1.16 -1.35
CA LEU A 231 -7.36 -0.81 -0.12
C LEU A 231 -6.54 0.20 0.68
N HIS A 232 -7.06 1.41 0.75
CA HIS A 232 -6.52 2.53 1.50
C HIS A 232 -7.49 3.03 2.57
N THR A 233 -6.94 3.73 3.56
CA THR A 233 -7.71 4.64 4.41
C THR A 233 -7.33 6.07 4.06
N GLY A 234 -8.29 6.96 3.99
CA GLY A 234 -8.06 8.35 3.63
C GLY A 234 -9.26 9.22 3.94
N LEU A 235 -9.09 10.53 3.79
CA LEU A 235 -10.21 11.45 3.79
C LEU A 235 -10.93 11.27 2.45
N GLY A 236 -12.20 10.83 2.52
CA GLY A 236 -13.11 10.84 1.39
C GLY A 236 -13.96 12.11 1.42
N ASP A 237 -14.51 12.50 0.29
CA ASP A 237 -15.64 13.42 0.25
C ASP A 237 -16.86 12.65 0.74
N GLU A 238 -17.65 13.24 1.66
CA GLU A 238 -18.92 12.69 2.14
C GLU A 238 -20.00 12.76 1.06
#